data_bd379efc9cbc69b29ce6b290c339bd60
#
_entry.id   bd379efc9cbc69b29ce6b290c339bd60
#
_cell.length_a   1.000
_cell.length_b   1.000
_cell.length_c   1.000
_cell.angle_alpha   90.00
_cell.angle_beta   90.00
_cell.angle_gamma   90.00
#
_symmetry.space_group_name_H-M   'P 1'
#
loop_
_entity.id
_entity.type
_entity.pdbx_description
1 polymer ?
#
loop_
_entity_poly.entity_id
_entity_poly.type
_entity_poly.pdbx_seq_one_letter_code
_entity_poly.pdbx_strand_id
1 'polypeptide(L)'
;MSSYLVSGGAGFIGSNIVEELVRLGHSVRVLDNFATGKRENIAPYLKQIELIEGDIRDEETCRQAVKDIDYVLHQAAMPSVPRSLKEPVTTTEINVMGTVKLLTAAAKAKVRRFVYAASSSAYGDQPVPVKNELLLPKPLSPYAAAKLAGEYFCHAYSNSMGIETVGLRYFNVFGPRQDPKSQYSAVIPLFITAIMEGRRPTIYGDGTQTRDFTYVANNVQANILAATTTKPVAGKIINIACGKSYSELV
;
A
#
# COMPACT_ATOMS: atom_id res chain seq x y z
N MET A 1 10.50 7.75 -20.68
CA MET A 1 9.35 6.83 -20.49
C MET A 1 9.88 5.63 -19.73
N SER A 2 9.28 5.23 -18.62
CA SER A 2 9.69 4.05 -17.83
C SER A 2 8.52 3.09 -17.71
N SER A 3 8.81 1.81 -17.41
CA SER A 3 7.81 0.76 -17.24
C SER A 3 7.57 0.49 -15.75
N TYR A 4 6.30 0.48 -15.34
CA TYR A 4 5.90 0.27 -13.95
C TYR A 4 4.97 -0.94 -13.83
N LEU A 5 5.22 -1.76 -12.82
CA LEU A 5 4.24 -2.72 -12.33
C LEU A 5 3.56 -2.14 -11.08
N VAL A 6 2.22 -2.06 -11.09
CA VAL A 6 1.42 -1.76 -9.91
C VAL A 6 0.68 -3.03 -9.50
N SER A 7 1.18 -3.73 -8.48
CA SER A 7 0.44 -4.86 -7.91
C SER A 7 -0.62 -4.33 -6.94
N GLY A 8 -1.83 -4.90 -6.98
CA GLY A 8 -3.00 -4.32 -6.30
C GLY A 8 -3.50 -3.04 -6.98
N GLY A 9 -3.27 -2.92 -8.30
CA GLY A 9 -3.57 -1.72 -9.07
C GLY A 9 -5.07 -1.43 -9.25
N ALA A 10 -5.96 -2.40 -9.00
CA ALA A 10 -7.41 -2.19 -8.99
C ALA A 10 -7.95 -1.80 -7.59
N GLY A 11 -7.10 -1.78 -6.57
CA GLY A 11 -7.43 -1.32 -5.22
C GLY A 11 -7.51 0.21 -5.11
N PHE A 12 -7.86 0.70 -3.91
CA PHE A 12 -7.98 2.12 -3.61
C PHE A 12 -6.70 2.91 -3.97
N ILE A 13 -5.59 2.64 -3.30
CA ILE A 13 -4.34 3.38 -3.53
C ILE A 13 -3.74 3.04 -4.89
N GLY A 14 -3.73 1.75 -5.25
CA GLY A 14 -3.16 1.28 -6.52
C GLY A 14 -3.77 1.93 -7.74
N SER A 15 -5.09 2.09 -7.78
CA SER A 15 -5.78 2.71 -8.93
C SER A 15 -5.49 4.21 -9.07
N ASN A 16 -5.27 4.92 -7.96
CA ASN A 16 -4.82 6.32 -8.00
C ASN A 16 -3.37 6.44 -8.52
N ILE A 17 -2.52 5.45 -8.20
CA ILE A 17 -1.17 5.37 -8.77
C ILE A 17 -1.23 5.07 -10.28
N VAL A 18 -2.06 4.11 -10.69
CA VAL A 18 -2.25 3.77 -12.12
C VAL A 18 -2.67 4.98 -12.93
N GLU A 19 -3.70 5.72 -12.46
CA GLU A 19 -4.17 6.95 -13.09
C GLU A 19 -3.04 7.96 -13.31
N GLU A 20 -2.26 8.25 -12.27
CA GLU A 20 -1.19 9.24 -12.35
C GLU A 20 -0.06 8.79 -13.28
N LEU A 21 0.35 7.51 -13.23
CA LEU A 21 1.38 6.99 -14.13
C LEU A 21 0.96 7.04 -15.60
N VAL A 22 -0.31 6.73 -15.89
CA VAL A 22 -0.89 6.86 -17.25
C VAL A 22 -0.92 8.32 -17.67
N ARG A 23 -1.36 9.24 -16.79
CA ARG A 23 -1.36 10.70 -17.05
C ARG A 23 0.03 11.24 -17.36
N LEU A 24 1.06 10.69 -16.71
CA LEU A 24 2.48 11.04 -16.95
C LEU A 24 3.09 10.39 -18.20
N GLY A 25 2.34 9.56 -18.92
CA GLY A 25 2.78 8.91 -20.15
C GLY A 25 3.74 7.73 -19.93
N HIS A 26 3.69 7.08 -18.78
CA HIS A 26 4.47 5.88 -18.49
C HIS A 26 3.78 4.61 -19.02
N SER A 27 4.57 3.54 -19.26
CA SER A 27 4.05 2.20 -19.49
C SER A 27 3.63 1.58 -18.17
N VAL A 28 2.39 1.14 -18.04
CA VAL A 28 1.82 0.63 -16.79
C VAL A 28 1.30 -0.78 -16.97
N ARG A 29 1.81 -1.70 -16.16
CA ARG A 29 1.25 -3.03 -15.98
C ARG A 29 0.58 -3.12 -14.61
N VAL A 30 -0.62 -3.69 -14.57
CA VAL A 30 -1.39 -3.93 -13.34
C VAL A 30 -1.44 -5.42 -13.08
N LEU A 31 -1.13 -5.84 -11.86
CA LEU A 31 -1.38 -7.20 -11.35
C LEU A 31 -2.42 -7.10 -10.22
N ASP A 32 -3.58 -7.73 -10.41
CA ASP A 32 -4.65 -7.76 -9.40
C ASP A 32 -5.49 -9.03 -9.55
N ASN A 33 -5.90 -9.64 -8.45
CA ASN A 33 -6.80 -10.80 -8.45
C ASN A 33 -8.26 -10.42 -8.17
N PHE A 34 -8.53 -9.13 -8.02
CA PHE A 34 -9.85 -8.54 -7.74
C PHE A 34 -10.54 -9.06 -6.47
N ALA A 35 -9.79 -9.65 -5.53
CA ALA A 35 -10.34 -10.09 -4.25
C ALA A 35 -10.85 -8.91 -3.39
N THR A 36 -10.22 -7.75 -3.50
CA THR A 36 -10.63 -6.49 -2.87
C THR A 36 -10.60 -5.30 -3.83
N GLY A 37 -9.80 -5.38 -4.88
CA GLY A 37 -9.77 -4.43 -5.98
C GLY A 37 -11.05 -4.51 -6.82
N LYS A 38 -11.41 -3.40 -7.46
CA LYS A 38 -12.62 -3.28 -8.28
C LYS A 38 -12.25 -2.96 -9.72
N ARG A 39 -12.82 -3.69 -10.68
CA ARG A 39 -12.59 -3.45 -12.12
C ARG A 39 -12.93 -2.02 -12.53
N GLU A 40 -13.98 -1.46 -11.92
CA GLU A 40 -14.43 -0.08 -12.16
C GLU A 40 -13.35 0.97 -11.87
N ASN A 41 -12.45 0.70 -10.91
CA ASN A 41 -11.37 1.63 -10.55
C ASN A 41 -10.34 1.84 -11.67
N ILE A 42 -10.13 0.85 -12.53
CA ILE A 42 -9.17 0.88 -13.62
C ILE A 42 -9.83 0.88 -15.02
N ALA A 43 -11.16 0.76 -15.07
CA ALA A 43 -11.90 0.71 -16.33
C ALA A 43 -11.56 1.85 -17.32
N PRO A 44 -11.38 3.12 -16.86
CA PRO A 44 -11.03 4.21 -17.78
C PRO A 44 -9.65 4.04 -18.43
N TYR A 45 -8.78 3.23 -17.86
CA TYR A 45 -7.37 3.09 -18.27
C TYR A 45 -7.07 1.78 -19.01
N LEU A 46 -8.02 0.85 -19.15
CA LEU A 46 -7.80 -0.49 -19.71
C LEU A 46 -7.16 -0.51 -21.11
N LYS A 47 -7.39 0.52 -21.92
CA LYS A 47 -6.75 0.65 -23.23
C LYS A 47 -5.31 1.19 -23.18
N GLN A 48 -4.85 1.64 -22.03
CA GLN A 48 -3.56 2.31 -21.81
C GLN A 48 -2.65 1.52 -20.89
N ILE A 49 -3.15 0.43 -20.30
CA ILE A 49 -2.42 -0.43 -19.38
C ILE A 49 -2.38 -1.87 -19.86
N GLU A 50 -1.41 -2.62 -19.42
CA GLU A 50 -1.41 -4.08 -19.49
C GLU A 50 -1.97 -4.64 -18.18
N LEU A 51 -3.06 -5.43 -18.27
CA LEU A 51 -3.68 -6.05 -17.11
C LEU A 51 -3.34 -7.53 -17.05
N ILE A 52 -2.74 -7.96 -15.93
CA ILE A 52 -2.58 -9.35 -15.56
C ILE A 52 -3.56 -9.63 -14.41
N GLU A 53 -4.57 -10.46 -14.67
CA GLU A 53 -5.45 -10.96 -13.64
C GLU A 53 -4.80 -12.18 -12.97
N GLY A 54 -4.32 -12.00 -11.73
CA GLY A 54 -3.59 -13.06 -11.05
C GLY A 54 -3.25 -12.73 -9.60
N ASP A 55 -2.74 -13.72 -8.89
CA ASP A 55 -2.44 -13.65 -7.47
C ASP A 55 -0.93 -13.58 -7.23
N ILE A 56 -0.49 -12.69 -6.33
CA ILE A 56 0.92 -12.58 -5.94
C ILE A 56 1.45 -13.83 -5.21
N ARG A 57 0.57 -14.72 -4.78
CA ARG A 57 0.96 -16.03 -4.21
C ARG A 57 1.39 -17.04 -5.26
N ASP A 58 1.09 -16.80 -6.54
CA ASP A 58 1.55 -17.62 -7.64
C ASP A 58 2.88 -17.12 -8.20
N GLU A 59 3.90 -17.98 -8.21
CA GLU A 59 5.26 -17.60 -8.64
C GLU A 59 5.36 -17.34 -10.14
N GLU A 60 4.58 -18.09 -10.95
CA GLU A 60 4.58 -17.88 -12.39
C GLU A 60 3.98 -16.54 -12.74
N THR A 61 2.84 -16.21 -12.14
CA THR A 61 2.20 -14.90 -12.25
C THR A 61 3.16 -13.78 -11.85
N CYS A 62 3.89 -13.92 -10.74
CA CYS A 62 4.89 -12.93 -10.31
C CYS A 62 6.00 -12.78 -11.35
N ARG A 63 6.51 -13.88 -11.93
CA ARG A 63 7.55 -13.84 -12.98
C ARG A 63 7.09 -13.11 -14.23
N GLN A 64 5.87 -13.40 -14.69
CA GLN A 64 5.27 -12.73 -15.85
C GLN A 64 5.06 -11.24 -15.59
N ALA A 65 4.56 -10.90 -14.39
CA ALA A 65 4.25 -9.53 -14.03
C ALA A 65 5.49 -8.61 -14.02
N VAL A 66 6.66 -9.09 -13.62
CA VAL A 66 7.89 -8.28 -13.51
C VAL A 66 8.74 -8.24 -14.77
N LYS A 67 8.36 -8.98 -15.82
CA LYS A 67 9.15 -9.06 -17.05
C LYS A 67 9.21 -7.69 -17.74
N ASP A 68 10.42 -7.20 -18.05
CA ASP A 68 10.69 -5.94 -18.73
C ASP A 68 10.15 -4.69 -17.97
N ILE A 69 10.10 -4.77 -16.63
CA ILE A 69 9.65 -3.70 -15.74
C ILE A 69 10.84 -2.98 -15.12
N ASP A 70 10.83 -1.63 -15.15
CA ASP A 70 11.82 -0.79 -14.48
C ASP A 70 11.55 -0.69 -12.97
N TYR A 71 10.28 -0.48 -12.58
CA TYR A 71 9.87 -0.19 -11.20
C TYR A 71 8.66 -1.00 -10.77
N VAL A 72 8.69 -1.55 -9.57
CA VAL A 72 7.54 -2.20 -8.95
C VAL A 72 6.98 -1.32 -7.83
N LEU A 73 5.69 -0.99 -7.90
CA LEU A 73 4.94 -0.31 -6.84
C LEU A 73 3.99 -1.33 -6.23
N HIS A 74 4.40 -1.94 -5.11
CA HIS A 74 3.72 -3.08 -4.52
C HIS A 74 2.65 -2.63 -3.51
N GLN A 75 1.39 -2.56 -3.97
CA GLN A 75 0.23 -2.20 -3.18
C GLN A 75 -0.64 -3.42 -2.80
N ALA A 76 -0.48 -4.56 -3.48
CA ALA A 76 -1.26 -5.76 -3.24
C ALA A 76 -1.09 -6.25 -1.80
N ALA A 77 -2.19 -6.37 -1.08
CA ALA A 77 -2.24 -6.87 0.28
C ALA A 77 -3.68 -7.23 0.65
N MET A 78 -3.85 -8.08 1.64
CA MET A 78 -5.11 -8.19 2.37
C MET A 78 -5.12 -7.12 3.47
N PRO A 79 -5.84 -6.00 3.29
CA PRO A 79 -5.93 -4.95 4.29
C PRO A 79 -6.82 -5.37 5.45
N SER A 80 -6.78 -4.61 6.56
CA SER A 80 -7.68 -4.75 7.71
C SER A 80 -7.10 -5.53 8.88
N VAL A 81 -6.91 -4.80 9.97
CA VAL A 81 -6.53 -5.36 11.27
C VAL A 81 -7.57 -6.37 11.78
N PRO A 82 -8.90 -6.05 11.82
CA PRO A 82 -9.90 -7.00 12.30
C PRO A 82 -9.98 -8.29 11.47
N ARG A 83 -9.81 -8.20 10.14
CA ARG A 83 -9.78 -9.39 9.29
C ARG A 83 -8.56 -10.26 9.60
N SER A 84 -7.41 -9.67 9.82
CA SER A 84 -6.19 -10.40 10.14
C SER A 84 -6.26 -11.19 11.46
N LEU A 85 -7.09 -10.75 12.41
CA LEU A 85 -7.34 -11.48 13.64
C LEU A 85 -8.22 -12.72 13.40
N LYS A 86 -9.12 -12.68 12.41
CA LYS A 86 -9.97 -13.81 12.03
C LYS A 86 -9.26 -14.78 11.11
N GLU A 87 -8.42 -14.29 10.22
CA GLU A 87 -7.76 -15.05 9.16
C GLU A 87 -6.23 -14.79 9.17
N PRO A 88 -5.50 -15.11 10.28
CA PRO A 88 -4.08 -14.76 10.40
C PRO A 88 -3.21 -15.53 9.40
N VAL A 89 -3.52 -16.78 9.10
CA VAL A 89 -2.77 -17.60 8.14
C VAL A 89 -2.90 -17.00 6.75
N THR A 90 -4.13 -16.76 6.26
CA THR A 90 -4.38 -16.17 4.95
C THR A 90 -3.74 -14.77 4.83
N THR A 91 -3.78 -13.99 5.92
CA THR A 91 -3.08 -12.68 5.98
C THR A 91 -1.58 -12.84 5.76
N THR A 92 -0.97 -13.82 6.40
CA THR A 92 0.47 -14.09 6.27
C THR A 92 0.83 -14.62 4.89
N GLU A 93 0.04 -15.53 4.33
CA GLU A 93 0.22 -16.04 2.97
C GLU A 93 0.21 -14.93 1.92
N ILE A 94 -0.74 -14.00 2.02
CA ILE A 94 -0.85 -12.89 1.06
C ILE A 94 0.21 -11.84 1.33
N ASN A 95 0.26 -11.30 2.55
CA ASN A 95 1.04 -10.10 2.85
C ASN A 95 2.53 -10.37 3.06
N VAL A 96 2.91 -11.59 3.46
CA VAL A 96 4.31 -11.98 3.61
C VAL A 96 4.76 -12.82 2.44
N MET A 97 4.18 -14.01 2.26
CA MET A 97 4.65 -14.95 1.24
C MET A 97 4.44 -14.37 -0.18
N GLY A 98 3.29 -13.74 -0.46
CA GLY A 98 3.04 -13.07 -1.73
C GLY A 98 4.04 -11.96 -2.00
N THR A 99 4.33 -11.12 -0.98
CA THR A 99 5.37 -10.06 -1.09
C THR A 99 6.74 -10.66 -1.39
N VAL A 100 7.15 -11.72 -0.68
CA VAL A 100 8.45 -12.37 -0.89
C VAL A 100 8.55 -12.97 -2.29
N LYS A 101 7.50 -13.61 -2.79
CA LYS A 101 7.47 -14.16 -4.16
C LYS A 101 7.63 -13.07 -5.22
N LEU A 102 6.86 -11.98 -5.11
CA LEU A 102 6.96 -10.88 -6.04
C LEU A 102 8.33 -10.18 -5.96
N LEU A 103 8.86 -9.96 -4.76
CA LEU A 103 10.18 -9.37 -4.53
C LEU A 103 11.30 -10.26 -5.09
N THR A 104 11.19 -11.59 -4.92
CA THR A 104 12.12 -12.57 -5.51
C THR A 104 12.10 -12.52 -7.04
N ALA A 105 10.91 -12.47 -7.63
CA ALA A 105 10.76 -12.36 -9.07
C ALA A 105 11.36 -11.03 -9.57
N ALA A 106 11.10 -9.91 -8.89
CA ALA A 106 11.64 -8.59 -9.23
C ALA A 106 13.16 -8.55 -9.17
N ALA A 107 13.77 -9.15 -8.13
CA ALA A 107 15.23 -9.25 -8.01
C ALA A 107 15.86 -10.06 -9.17
N LYS A 108 15.26 -11.21 -9.50
CA LYS A 108 15.71 -12.06 -10.63
C LYS A 108 15.56 -11.36 -11.98
N ALA A 109 14.51 -10.56 -12.17
CA ALA A 109 14.27 -9.78 -13.37
C ALA A 109 15.12 -8.50 -13.44
N LYS A 110 15.93 -8.21 -12.41
CA LYS A 110 16.79 -7.00 -12.31
C LYS A 110 15.98 -5.70 -12.37
N VAL A 111 14.79 -5.70 -11.75
CA VAL A 111 14.01 -4.48 -11.54
C VAL A 111 14.88 -3.46 -10.81
N ARG A 112 14.89 -2.21 -11.26
CA ARG A 112 15.73 -1.15 -10.68
C ARG A 112 15.37 -0.84 -9.24
N ARG A 113 14.06 -0.72 -8.95
CA ARG A 113 13.59 -0.46 -7.59
C ARG A 113 12.21 -1.03 -7.33
N PHE A 114 12.05 -1.54 -6.11
CA PHE A 114 10.83 -2.09 -5.56
C PHE A 114 10.33 -1.18 -4.42
N VAL A 115 9.19 -0.52 -4.61
CA VAL A 115 8.56 0.33 -3.60
C VAL A 115 7.46 -0.47 -2.91
N TYR A 116 7.60 -0.65 -1.61
CA TYR A 116 6.72 -1.45 -0.78
C TYR A 116 5.74 -0.59 0.02
N ALA A 117 4.45 -0.86 -0.10
CA ALA A 117 3.42 -0.26 0.75
C ALA A 117 3.47 -0.86 2.16
N ALA A 118 4.26 -0.26 3.02
CA ALA A 118 4.30 -0.54 4.46
C ALA A 118 3.16 0.17 5.20
N SER A 119 3.15 0.13 6.53
CA SER A 119 2.04 0.66 7.32
C SER A 119 2.51 1.25 8.64
N SER A 120 1.92 2.38 9.04
CA SER A 120 2.10 2.96 10.38
C SER A 120 1.62 2.05 11.51
N SER A 121 0.79 1.04 11.21
CA SER A 121 0.37 0.02 12.18
C SER A 121 1.55 -0.76 12.78
N ALA A 122 2.71 -0.78 12.11
CA ALA A 122 3.95 -1.38 12.61
C ALA A 122 4.40 -0.75 13.95
N TYR A 123 4.09 0.53 14.18
CA TYR A 123 4.43 1.22 15.43
C TYR A 123 3.66 0.71 16.64
N GLY A 124 2.45 0.20 16.45
CA GLY A 124 1.55 -0.16 17.54
C GLY A 124 1.11 1.04 18.37
N ASP A 125 0.70 0.76 19.59
CA ASP A 125 0.28 1.76 20.58
C ASP A 125 1.46 2.16 21.47
N GLN A 126 2.20 3.18 21.06
CA GLN A 126 3.33 3.71 21.81
C GLN A 126 3.00 5.11 22.31
N PRO A 127 3.30 5.42 23.58
CA PRO A 127 2.97 6.69 24.21
C PRO A 127 3.94 7.80 23.78
N VAL A 128 4.04 8.04 22.46
CA VAL A 128 4.86 9.10 21.89
C VAL A 128 4.00 9.98 21.02
N PRO A 129 4.13 11.31 21.09
CA PRO A 129 3.28 12.25 20.37
C PRO A 129 3.54 12.20 18.87
N VAL A 130 4.78 11.92 18.45
CA VAL A 130 5.19 11.85 17.05
C VAL A 130 5.92 10.54 16.81
N LYS A 131 5.44 9.77 15.83
CA LYS A 131 6.08 8.52 15.40
C LYS A 131 7.10 8.81 14.30
N ASN A 132 8.33 8.39 14.51
CA ASN A 132 9.42 8.49 13.54
C ASN A 132 10.03 7.12 13.25
N GLU A 133 10.81 7.03 12.18
CA GLU A 133 11.35 5.76 11.66
C GLU A 133 12.38 5.10 12.60
N LEU A 134 12.93 5.83 13.56
CA LEU A 134 13.88 5.30 14.57
C LEU A 134 13.17 4.57 15.72
N LEU A 135 11.85 4.74 15.87
CA LEU A 135 11.09 4.02 16.88
C LEU A 135 11.09 2.52 16.59
N LEU A 136 11.39 1.73 17.61
CA LEU A 136 11.29 0.28 17.52
C LEU A 136 9.83 -0.13 17.27
N PRO A 137 9.53 -0.85 16.19
CA PRO A 137 8.18 -1.32 15.91
C PRO A 137 7.64 -2.25 16.99
N LYS A 138 6.34 -2.11 17.33
CA LYS A 138 5.62 -2.95 18.29
C LYS A 138 4.25 -3.34 17.72
N PRO A 139 4.20 -4.22 16.69
CA PRO A 139 2.95 -4.55 16.02
C PRO A 139 1.96 -5.24 16.97
N LEU A 140 0.68 -4.84 16.94
CA LEU A 140 -0.39 -5.34 17.80
C LEU A 140 -1.39 -6.26 17.07
N SER A 141 -1.12 -6.61 15.81
CA SER A 141 -2.00 -7.46 15.03
C SER A 141 -1.22 -8.29 14.00
N PRO A 142 -1.77 -9.42 13.50
CA PRO A 142 -1.17 -10.17 12.42
C PRO A 142 -0.96 -9.32 11.16
N TYR A 143 -1.87 -8.40 10.83
CA TYR A 143 -1.69 -7.44 9.73
C TYR A 143 -0.45 -6.57 9.94
N ALA A 144 -0.30 -5.96 11.11
CA ALA A 144 0.84 -5.09 11.42
C ALA A 144 2.15 -5.87 11.41
N ALA A 145 2.16 -7.09 11.96
CA ALA A 145 3.32 -7.99 11.94
C ALA A 145 3.69 -8.39 10.51
N ALA A 146 2.70 -8.74 9.68
CA ALA A 146 2.93 -9.09 8.28
C ALA A 146 3.49 -7.91 7.46
N LYS A 147 2.98 -6.69 7.69
CA LYS A 147 3.53 -5.47 7.04
C LYS A 147 4.97 -5.20 7.50
N LEU A 148 5.27 -5.36 8.77
CA LEU A 148 6.63 -5.23 9.31
C LEU A 148 7.57 -6.30 8.75
N ALA A 149 7.12 -7.55 8.61
CA ALA A 149 7.90 -8.60 7.96
C ALA A 149 8.31 -8.21 6.53
N GLY A 150 7.38 -7.63 5.76
CA GLY A 150 7.67 -7.13 4.41
C GLY A 150 8.76 -6.05 4.40
N GLU A 151 8.80 -5.15 5.39
CA GLU A 151 9.88 -4.16 5.54
C GLU A 151 11.24 -4.84 5.74
N TYR A 152 11.31 -5.85 6.62
CA TYR A 152 12.56 -6.59 6.86
C TYR A 152 13.00 -7.38 5.62
N PHE A 153 12.09 -8.00 4.88
CA PHE A 153 12.43 -8.63 3.61
C PHE A 153 12.94 -7.61 2.58
N CYS A 154 12.30 -6.46 2.44
CA CYS A 154 12.80 -5.38 1.59
C CYS A 154 14.23 -4.98 1.97
N HIS A 155 14.50 -4.75 3.25
CA HIS A 155 15.84 -4.41 3.73
C HIS A 155 16.86 -5.53 3.43
N ALA A 156 16.51 -6.78 3.72
CA ALA A 156 17.37 -7.94 3.45
C ALA A 156 17.70 -8.07 1.96
N TYR A 157 16.70 -7.91 1.07
CA TYR A 157 16.91 -8.01 -0.38
C TYR A 157 17.78 -6.88 -0.94
N SER A 158 17.66 -5.66 -0.40
CA SER A 158 18.55 -4.56 -0.78
C SER A 158 20.00 -4.86 -0.44
N ASN A 159 20.26 -5.55 0.66
CA ASN A 159 21.62 -5.84 1.10
C ASN A 159 22.21 -7.10 0.45
N SER A 160 21.38 -8.07 0.05
CA SER A 160 21.86 -9.41 -0.33
C SER A 160 21.49 -9.85 -1.75
N MET A 161 20.48 -9.23 -2.37
CA MET A 161 19.95 -9.69 -3.66
C MET A 161 20.10 -8.69 -4.81
N GLY A 162 20.76 -7.57 -4.58
CA GLY A 162 21.09 -6.58 -5.60
C GLY A 162 19.92 -5.80 -6.18
N ILE A 163 18.78 -5.73 -5.47
CA ILE A 163 17.63 -4.92 -5.85
C ILE A 163 17.43 -3.76 -4.86
N GLU A 164 17.31 -2.54 -5.35
CA GLU A 164 16.97 -1.43 -4.47
C GLU A 164 15.51 -1.54 -4.00
N THR A 165 15.27 -1.45 -2.69
CA THR A 165 13.93 -1.45 -2.11
C THR A 165 13.70 -0.21 -1.25
N VAL A 166 12.45 0.28 -1.19
CA VAL A 166 12.02 1.36 -0.30
C VAL A 166 10.67 0.98 0.29
N GLY A 167 10.57 1.01 1.62
CA GLY A 167 9.28 0.83 2.30
C GLY A 167 8.65 2.19 2.66
N LEU A 168 7.39 2.37 2.32
CA LEU A 168 6.62 3.57 2.62
C LEU A 168 5.57 3.25 3.69
N ARG A 169 5.77 3.69 4.93
CA ARG A 169 4.77 3.54 6.02
C ARG A 169 3.66 4.56 5.84
N TYR A 170 2.56 4.12 5.24
CA TYR A 170 1.38 4.96 5.10
C TYR A 170 0.68 5.15 6.43
N PHE A 171 0.35 6.41 6.71
CA PHE A 171 -0.59 6.78 7.75
C PHE A 171 -1.99 6.82 7.14
N ASN A 172 -3.02 7.11 7.92
CA ASN A 172 -4.43 6.92 7.54
C ASN A 172 -4.80 7.56 6.19
N VAL A 173 -4.64 6.81 5.11
CA VAL A 173 -4.88 7.29 3.74
C VAL A 173 -6.38 7.42 3.50
N PHE A 174 -6.78 8.53 2.86
CA PHE A 174 -8.16 8.76 2.42
C PHE A 174 -8.19 9.37 1.01
N GLY A 175 -9.31 9.23 0.31
CA GLY A 175 -9.50 9.85 -1.00
C GLY A 175 -10.40 9.07 -1.95
N PRO A 176 -10.43 9.46 -3.25
CA PRO A 176 -11.24 8.83 -4.29
C PRO A 176 -10.99 7.33 -4.39
N ARG A 177 -12.06 6.57 -4.69
CA ARG A 177 -12.07 5.11 -4.81
C ARG A 177 -11.84 4.35 -3.51
N GLN A 178 -11.81 5.03 -2.35
CA GLN A 178 -11.89 4.36 -1.06
C GLN A 178 -13.31 3.80 -0.87
N ASP A 179 -13.42 2.50 -0.54
CA ASP A 179 -14.72 1.84 -0.42
C ASP A 179 -15.39 2.17 0.93
N PRO A 180 -16.49 2.95 0.94
CA PRO A 180 -17.23 3.26 2.16
C PRO A 180 -18.00 2.07 2.72
N LYS A 181 -18.27 1.06 1.88
CA LYS A 181 -19.03 -0.14 2.26
C LYS A 181 -18.14 -1.26 2.79
N SER A 182 -16.83 -1.08 2.79
CA SER A 182 -15.92 -2.04 3.41
C SER A 182 -16.30 -2.19 4.90
N GLN A 183 -16.41 -3.41 5.38
CA GLN A 183 -16.71 -3.72 6.79
C GLN A 183 -15.72 -3.04 7.77
N TYR A 184 -14.61 -2.56 7.26
CA TYR A 184 -13.52 -1.92 8.02
C TYR A 184 -13.18 -0.54 7.44
N SER A 185 -14.17 0.17 6.92
CA SER A 185 -13.99 1.50 6.35
C SER A 185 -13.46 2.48 7.39
N ALA A 186 -12.53 3.33 6.96
CA ALA A 186 -11.99 4.39 7.80
C ALA A 186 -13.07 5.46 8.08
N VAL A 187 -12.86 6.23 9.12
CA VAL A 187 -13.82 7.26 9.60
C VAL A 187 -14.25 8.24 8.50
N ILE A 188 -13.32 8.72 7.67
CA ILE A 188 -13.62 9.72 6.64
C ILE A 188 -14.68 9.24 5.63
N PRO A 189 -14.53 8.09 4.93
CA PRO A 189 -15.56 7.63 4.00
C PRO A 189 -16.89 7.30 4.70
N LEU A 190 -16.87 6.81 5.94
CA LEU A 190 -18.08 6.56 6.71
C LEU A 190 -18.82 7.86 7.03
N PHE A 191 -18.11 8.91 7.45
CA PHE A 191 -18.71 10.22 7.78
C PHE A 191 -19.26 10.89 6.53
N ILE A 192 -18.53 10.91 5.43
CA ILE A 192 -19.00 11.47 4.16
C ILE A 192 -20.28 10.76 3.72
N THR A 193 -20.30 9.42 3.75
CA THR A 193 -21.50 8.64 3.35
C THR A 193 -22.69 8.95 4.25
N ALA A 194 -22.49 8.97 5.58
CA ALA A 194 -23.57 9.28 6.51
C ALA A 194 -24.15 10.66 6.27
N ILE A 195 -23.32 11.67 6.06
CA ILE A 195 -23.75 13.05 5.79
C ILE A 195 -24.51 13.13 4.46
N MET A 196 -24.02 12.48 3.40
CA MET A 196 -24.69 12.44 2.10
C MET A 196 -26.07 11.76 2.15
N GLU A 197 -26.23 10.79 3.04
CA GLU A 197 -27.50 10.10 3.28
C GLU A 197 -28.39 10.81 4.31
N GLY A 198 -28.03 11.99 4.79
CA GLY A 198 -28.78 12.76 5.79
C GLY A 198 -28.78 12.12 7.19
N ARG A 199 -27.87 11.19 7.45
CA ARG A 199 -27.71 10.51 8.74
C ARG A 199 -26.59 11.17 9.57
N ARG A 200 -26.72 11.08 10.89
CA ARG A 200 -25.63 11.47 11.78
C ARG A 200 -24.50 10.42 11.70
N PRO A 201 -23.23 10.84 11.54
CA PRO A 201 -22.10 9.94 11.66
C PRO A 201 -22.04 9.27 13.05
N THR A 202 -21.63 8.02 13.09
CA THR A 202 -21.40 7.30 14.35
C THR A 202 -19.96 7.48 14.78
N ILE A 203 -19.75 8.05 15.97
CA ILE A 203 -18.46 8.13 16.63
C ILE A 203 -18.30 6.90 17.54
N TYR A 204 -17.19 6.16 17.37
CA TYR A 204 -16.88 5.01 18.20
C TYR A 204 -15.97 5.45 19.37
N GLY A 205 -16.42 5.14 20.60
CA GLY A 205 -15.75 5.60 21.83
C GLY A 205 -16.13 7.04 22.17
N ASP A 206 -15.19 7.79 22.74
CA ASP A 206 -15.39 9.17 23.19
C ASP A 206 -15.01 10.24 22.14
N GLY A 207 -14.54 9.82 20.98
CA GLY A 207 -14.12 10.72 19.87
C GLY A 207 -12.79 11.44 20.10
N THR A 208 -12.11 11.22 21.22
CA THR A 208 -10.81 11.89 21.53
C THR A 208 -9.63 11.29 20.75
N GLN A 209 -9.82 10.11 20.18
CA GLN A 209 -8.77 9.45 19.40
C GLN A 209 -8.37 10.29 18.19
N THR A 210 -7.07 10.47 18.03
CA THR A 210 -6.51 11.26 16.94
C THR A 210 -5.87 10.40 15.86
N ARG A 211 -5.90 10.89 14.61
CA ARG A 211 -5.26 10.26 13.46
C ARG A 211 -4.59 11.32 12.59
N ASP A 212 -3.42 10.98 12.02
CA ASP A 212 -2.83 11.72 10.92
C ASP A 212 -3.47 11.21 9.62
N PHE A 213 -4.31 12.04 9.00
CA PHE A 213 -4.97 11.73 7.75
C PHE A 213 -4.15 12.23 6.57
N THR A 214 -3.83 11.31 5.66
CA THR A 214 -3.01 11.59 4.48
C THR A 214 -3.84 11.42 3.22
N TYR A 215 -3.99 12.50 2.43
CA TYR A 215 -4.72 12.42 1.17
C TYR A 215 -3.97 11.53 0.17
N VAL A 216 -4.70 10.70 -0.57
CA VAL A 216 -4.14 9.67 -1.44
C VAL A 216 -3.14 10.19 -2.48
N ALA A 217 -3.32 11.42 -2.98
CA ALA A 217 -2.38 12.02 -3.92
C ALA A 217 -0.97 12.18 -3.32
N ASN A 218 -0.84 12.40 -2.01
CA ASN A 218 0.47 12.44 -1.33
C ASN A 218 1.14 11.07 -1.38
N ASN A 219 0.37 9.99 -1.19
CA ASN A 219 0.88 8.62 -1.30
C ASN A 219 1.27 8.27 -2.74
N VAL A 220 0.48 8.72 -3.73
CA VAL A 220 0.81 8.56 -5.15
C VAL A 220 2.14 9.24 -5.48
N GLN A 221 2.29 10.51 -5.10
CA GLN A 221 3.52 11.27 -5.30
C GLN A 221 4.71 10.60 -4.60
N ALA A 222 4.53 10.15 -3.35
CA ALA A 222 5.58 9.47 -2.59
C ALA A 222 6.05 8.18 -3.27
N ASN A 223 5.14 7.38 -3.85
CA ASN A 223 5.49 6.17 -4.61
C ASN A 223 6.35 6.50 -5.84
N ILE A 224 5.93 7.49 -6.63
CA ILE A 224 6.65 7.90 -7.85
C ILE A 224 8.02 8.47 -7.49
N LEU A 225 8.11 9.33 -6.48
CA LEU A 225 9.38 9.88 -6.00
C LEU A 225 10.30 8.80 -5.45
N ALA A 226 9.78 7.86 -4.64
CA ALA A 226 10.56 6.76 -4.11
C ALA A 226 11.10 5.86 -5.23
N ALA A 227 10.33 5.63 -6.30
CA ALA A 227 10.77 4.85 -7.45
C ALA A 227 11.88 5.54 -8.26
N THR A 228 11.81 6.86 -8.42
CA THR A 228 12.63 7.60 -9.41
C THR A 228 13.75 8.45 -8.82
N THR A 229 13.76 8.71 -7.51
CA THR A 229 14.80 9.54 -6.88
C THR A 229 16.20 8.99 -7.09
N THR A 230 17.15 9.90 -7.30
CA THR A 230 18.59 9.60 -7.37
C THR A 230 19.26 9.61 -5.99
N LYS A 231 18.54 10.00 -4.92
CA LYS A 231 19.04 9.95 -3.56
C LYS A 231 19.18 8.50 -3.07
N PRO A 232 20.15 8.21 -2.19
CA PRO A 232 20.34 6.87 -1.64
C PRO A 232 19.18 6.49 -0.70
N VAL A 233 18.24 5.71 -1.19
CA VAL A 233 17.04 5.26 -0.45
C VAL A 233 16.94 3.73 -0.32
N ALA A 234 17.90 3.00 -0.88
CA ALA A 234 17.90 1.54 -0.83
C ALA A 234 17.83 1.00 0.60
N GLY A 235 16.89 0.10 0.86
CA GLY A 235 16.63 -0.51 2.16
C GLY A 235 16.02 0.43 3.21
N LYS A 236 15.67 1.67 2.86
CA LYS A 236 15.08 2.64 3.80
C LYS A 236 13.58 2.43 3.96
N ILE A 237 13.12 2.76 5.16
CA ILE A 237 11.71 2.90 5.50
C ILE A 237 11.43 4.37 5.73
N ILE A 238 10.34 4.89 5.16
CA ILE A 238 9.98 6.31 5.17
C ILE A 238 8.52 6.46 5.54
N ASN A 239 8.20 7.33 6.50
CA ASN A 239 6.84 7.67 6.85
C ASN A 239 6.20 8.56 5.79
N ILE A 240 4.96 8.23 5.42
CA ILE A 240 4.14 9.06 4.53
C ILE A 240 2.92 9.54 5.33
N ALA A 241 3.02 10.76 5.83
CA ALA A 241 2.11 11.40 6.77
C ALA A 241 2.08 12.91 6.54
N CYS A 242 1.08 13.60 7.11
CA CYS A 242 0.99 15.06 7.07
C CYS A 242 1.65 15.72 8.30
N GLY A 243 2.00 14.95 9.33
CA GLY A 243 2.62 15.45 10.56
C GLY A 243 1.65 16.20 11.48
N LYS A 244 0.34 16.04 11.26
CA LYS A 244 -0.73 16.64 12.07
C LYS A 244 -1.78 15.59 12.40
N SER A 245 -2.20 15.55 13.67
CA SER A 245 -3.27 14.67 14.13
C SER A 245 -4.57 15.45 14.34
N TYR A 246 -5.68 14.85 13.94
CA TYR A 246 -7.03 15.38 14.11
C TYR A 246 -7.87 14.39 14.90
N SER A 247 -8.74 14.90 15.79
CA SER A 247 -9.74 14.10 16.52
C SER A 247 -11.06 14.07 15.74
N GLU A 248 -11.97 13.16 16.14
CA GLU A 248 -13.31 13.07 15.57
C GLU A 248 -14.25 14.16 16.11
N LEU A 249 -13.80 14.94 17.13
CA LEU A 249 -14.58 15.98 17.81
C LEU A 249 -14.37 17.39 17.23
N VAL A 250 -13.59 17.56 16.18
CA VAL A 250 -13.32 18.88 15.55
C VAL A 250 -14.25 19.13 14.38
#